data_33ef2b6aaf25866c1296358059f59439
#
_entry.id   33ef2b6aaf25866c1296358059f59439
#
_cell.length_a   1.000
_cell.length_b   1.000
_cell.length_c   1.000
_cell.angle_alpha   90.00
_cell.angle_beta   90.00
_cell.angle_gamma   90.00
#
_symmetry.space_group_name_H-M   'P 1'
#
loop_
_entity.id
_entity.type
_entity.pdbx_description
1 polymer ?
#
loop_
_entity_poly.entity_id
_entity_poly.type
_entity_poly.pdbx_seq_one_letter_code
_entity_poly.pdbx_strand_id
1 'polypeptide(L)'
;MRASVVALLAGRRGLAAGLAVLPAAIAAFFRDPDRTPDHRPAPIDDVLSPADGKVMYVGPGQDLVAPEGEWQQISIFLSAFDVHVNRAPYGGRVTAVDFRLGKWLAAYKHESAHLNERSDITVEREVDGQVRRVHFRQIVGLMARRVVPRVSVGDEIATGQRIGLMKFGSRMDVFV
;
A
#
# COMPACT_ATOMS: atom_id res chain seq x y z
N MET A 1 9.14 -29.98 -47.22
CA MET A 1 8.36 -28.75 -47.11
C MET A 1 7.40 -28.68 -45.91
N ARG A 2 6.68 -29.77 -45.52
CA ARG A 2 5.73 -29.72 -44.38
C ARG A 2 6.40 -29.50 -43.00
N ALA A 3 7.59 -30.08 -42.77
CA ALA A 3 8.32 -29.94 -41.50
C ALA A 3 8.79 -28.50 -41.23
N SER A 4 9.21 -27.77 -42.27
CA SER A 4 9.68 -26.37 -42.11
C SER A 4 8.56 -25.39 -41.75
N VAL A 5 7.34 -25.63 -42.27
CA VAL A 5 6.16 -24.76 -41.93
C VAL A 5 5.71 -25.01 -40.50
N VAL A 6 5.75 -26.27 -40.02
CA VAL A 6 5.38 -26.61 -38.64
C VAL A 6 6.40 -26.01 -37.66
N ALA A 7 7.70 -26.06 -37.95
CA ALA A 7 8.74 -25.45 -37.13
C ALA A 7 8.62 -23.92 -37.07
N LEU A 8 8.28 -23.26 -38.19
CA LEU A 8 8.07 -21.83 -38.28
C LEU A 8 6.83 -21.38 -37.44
N LEU A 9 5.74 -22.15 -37.49
CA LEU A 9 4.53 -21.88 -36.71
C LEU A 9 4.74 -22.16 -35.23
N ALA A 10 5.51 -23.20 -34.87
CA ALA A 10 5.86 -23.46 -33.47
C ALA A 10 6.77 -22.37 -32.90
N GLY A 11 7.77 -21.88 -33.66
CA GLY A 11 8.61 -20.75 -33.25
C GLY A 11 7.82 -19.45 -33.06
N ARG A 12 6.87 -19.16 -33.93
CA ARG A 12 5.99 -17.99 -33.80
C ARG A 12 5.07 -18.08 -32.57
N ARG A 13 4.56 -19.26 -32.24
CA ARG A 13 3.76 -19.49 -31.04
C ARG A 13 4.58 -19.31 -29.76
N GLY A 14 5.81 -19.84 -29.74
CA GLY A 14 6.73 -19.64 -28.62
C GLY A 14 7.09 -18.17 -28.42
N LEU A 15 7.38 -17.45 -29.52
CA LEU A 15 7.64 -16.00 -29.43
C LEU A 15 6.42 -15.23 -28.96
N ALA A 16 5.23 -15.52 -29.47
CA ALA A 16 3.99 -14.89 -29.03
C ALA A 16 3.70 -15.16 -27.54
N ALA A 17 3.90 -16.40 -27.08
CA ALA A 17 3.77 -16.75 -25.67
C ALA A 17 4.77 -15.98 -24.80
N GLY A 18 6.04 -15.90 -25.22
CA GLY A 18 7.06 -15.12 -24.51
C GLY A 18 6.73 -13.63 -24.42
N LEU A 19 6.22 -13.04 -25.51
CA LEU A 19 5.80 -11.64 -25.55
C LEU A 19 4.56 -11.36 -24.69
N ALA A 20 3.73 -12.37 -24.39
CA ALA A 20 2.55 -12.21 -23.54
C ALA A 20 2.88 -12.28 -22.04
N VAL A 21 4.01 -12.88 -21.64
CA VAL A 21 4.38 -13.05 -20.22
C VAL A 21 4.55 -11.72 -19.50
N LEU A 22 5.27 -10.76 -20.10
CA LEU A 22 5.52 -9.47 -19.46
C LEU A 22 4.24 -8.64 -19.27
N PRO A 23 3.36 -8.46 -20.27
CA PRO A 23 2.07 -7.79 -20.05
C PRO A 23 1.21 -8.50 -19.01
N ALA A 24 1.17 -9.84 -19.01
CA ALA A 24 0.42 -10.61 -18.02
C ALA A 24 0.97 -10.40 -16.60
N ALA A 25 2.29 -10.40 -16.42
CA ALA A 25 2.93 -10.11 -15.14
C ALA A 25 2.65 -8.68 -14.66
N ILE A 26 2.67 -7.70 -15.57
CA ILE A 26 2.31 -6.31 -15.26
C ILE A 26 0.84 -6.23 -14.86
N ALA A 27 -0.07 -6.85 -15.60
CA ALA A 27 -1.49 -6.88 -15.27
C ALA A 27 -1.76 -7.55 -13.92
N ALA A 28 -1.07 -8.66 -13.63
CA ALA A 28 -1.15 -9.35 -12.34
C ALA A 28 -0.62 -8.48 -11.19
N PHE A 29 0.46 -7.72 -11.41
CA PHE A 29 1.00 -6.80 -10.42
C PHE A 29 0.02 -5.65 -10.10
N PHE A 30 -0.60 -5.06 -11.12
CA PHE A 30 -1.55 -3.96 -10.95
C PHE A 30 -3.00 -4.43 -10.68
N ARG A 31 -3.19 -5.71 -10.33
CA ARG A 31 -4.51 -6.20 -9.96
C ARG A 31 -5.07 -5.42 -8.76
N ASP A 32 -6.36 -5.18 -8.78
CA ASP A 32 -7.07 -4.49 -7.72
C ASP A 32 -8.33 -5.29 -7.34
N PRO A 33 -8.17 -6.41 -6.64
CA PRO A 33 -9.30 -7.19 -6.19
C PRO A 33 -10.08 -6.45 -5.11
N ASP A 34 -11.39 -6.66 -5.05
CA ASP A 34 -12.19 -6.16 -3.95
C ASP A 34 -11.72 -6.80 -2.64
N ARG A 35 -11.57 -5.96 -1.63
CA ARG A 35 -11.26 -6.37 -0.26
C ARG A 35 -12.40 -5.90 0.62
N THR A 36 -12.93 -6.83 1.37
CA THR A 36 -14.09 -6.59 2.23
C THR A 36 -13.77 -7.16 3.60
N PRO A 37 -14.07 -6.43 4.69
CA PRO A 37 -13.86 -6.95 6.02
C PRO A 37 -14.74 -8.20 6.26
N ASP A 38 -14.27 -9.08 7.13
CA ASP A 38 -15.00 -10.31 7.50
C ASP A 38 -16.36 -10.00 8.13
N HIS A 39 -16.44 -8.89 8.85
CA HIS A 39 -17.66 -8.36 9.43
C HIS A 39 -18.18 -7.20 8.58
N ARG A 40 -19.43 -7.28 8.14
CA ARG A 40 -20.09 -6.24 7.35
C ARG A 40 -21.42 -5.81 7.96
N PRO A 41 -21.62 -4.52 8.22
CA PRO A 41 -20.62 -3.44 8.14
C PRO A 41 -19.52 -3.63 9.18
N ALA A 42 -18.29 -3.17 8.86
CA ALA A 42 -17.23 -3.13 9.87
C ALA A 42 -17.67 -2.21 11.01
N PRO A 43 -17.44 -2.61 12.28
CA PRO A 43 -17.67 -1.73 13.42
C PRO A 43 -17.02 -0.37 13.22
N ILE A 44 -17.63 0.69 13.73
CA ILE A 44 -17.20 2.07 13.50
C ILE A 44 -15.79 2.34 14.03
N ASP A 45 -15.37 1.57 15.04
CA ASP A 45 -14.07 1.68 15.70
C ASP A 45 -13.00 0.76 15.09
N ASP A 46 -13.36 -0.09 14.13
CA ASP A 46 -12.40 -1.00 13.52
C ASP A 46 -11.40 -0.25 12.66
N VAL A 47 -10.12 -0.55 12.89
CA VAL A 47 -9.01 -0.16 12.02
C VAL A 47 -8.65 -1.35 11.13
N LEU A 48 -8.87 -1.21 9.83
CA LEU A 48 -8.62 -2.28 8.87
C LEU A 48 -7.17 -2.26 8.36
N SER A 49 -6.69 -3.41 7.91
CA SER A 49 -5.41 -3.47 7.21
C SER A 49 -5.46 -2.61 5.93
N PRO A 50 -4.54 -1.63 5.76
CA PRO A 50 -4.51 -0.77 4.59
C PRO A 50 -3.95 -1.45 3.34
N ALA A 51 -3.36 -2.64 3.46
CA ALA A 51 -2.66 -3.33 2.39
C ALA A 51 -2.60 -4.84 2.61
N ASP A 52 -2.43 -5.58 1.52
CA ASP A 52 -1.95 -6.95 1.57
C ASP A 52 -0.45 -6.94 1.95
N GLY A 53 0.02 -7.95 2.65
CA GLY A 53 1.43 -8.05 2.99
C GLY A 53 1.71 -8.83 4.26
N LYS A 54 2.95 -8.75 4.72
CA LYS A 54 3.42 -9.39 5.95
C LYS A 54 3.60 -8.36 7.05
N VAL A 55 2.95 -8.57 8.20
CA VAL A 55 3.19 -7.75 9.39
C VAL A 55 4.64 -7.97 9.85
N MET A 56 5.39 -6.87 9.98
CA MET A 56 6.78 -6.87 10.41
C MET A 56 6.95 -6.41 11.85
N TYR A 57 6.06 -5.54 12.30
CA TYR A 57 6.11 -4.97 13.64
C TYR A 57 4.71 -4.68 14.17
N VAL A 58 4.51 -4.95 15.44
CA VAL A 58 3.35 -4.52 16.23
C VAL A 58 3.87 -4.16 17.62
N GLY A 59 3.56 -2.97 18.09
CA GLY A 59 3.98 -2.51 19.42
C GLY A 59 3.92 -0.99 19.54
N PRO A 60 4.51 -0.42 20.60
CA PRO A 60 4.59 1.03 20.78
C PRO A 60 5.24 1.71 19.59
N GLY A 61 4.86 2.96 19.33
CA GLY A 61 5.47 3.76 18.26
C GLY A 61 6.99 3.81 18.38
N GLN A 62 7.67 3.45 17.29
CA GLN A 62 9.13 3.42 17.25
C GLN A 62 9.72 4.83 17.09
N ASP A 63 10.82 5.12 17.76
CA ASP A 63 11.57 6.37 17.64
C ASP A 63 11.93 6.66 16.17
N LEU A 64 11.85 7.93 15.77
CA LEU A 64 12.07 8.43 14.42
C LEU A 64 11.05 7.94 13.37
N VAL A 65 10.16 7.02 13.73
CA VAL A 65 9.14 6.45 12.83
C VAL A 65 7.76 6.99 13.19
N ALA A 66 7.33 6.85 14.44
CA ALA A 66 6.03 7.32 14.88
C ALA A 66 5.91 8.85 14.81
N PRO A 67 4.71 9.40 14.57
CA PRO A 67 4.43 10.83 14.77
C PRO A 67 4.60 11.20 16.26
N GLU A 68 4.63 12.51 16.55
CA GLU A 68 4.62 12.97 17.95
C GLU A 68 3.39 12.46 18.69
N GLY A 69 3.59 12.03 19.94
CA GLY A 69 2.56 11.47 20.82
C GLY A 69 2.74 9.99 21.10
N GLU A 70 1.81 9.44 21.83
CA GLU A 70 1.76 8.01 22.15
C GLU A 70 0.93 7.27 21.11
N TRP A 71 1.54 6.26 20.49
CA TRP A 71 0.92 5.49 19.41
C TRP A 71 1.20 4.01 19.58
N GLN A 72 0.26 3.19 19.15
CA GLN A 72 0.53 1.80 18.79
C GLN A 72 0.80 1.74 17.30
N GLN A 73 1.90 1.10 16.92
CA GLN A 73 2.36 1.01 15.54
C GLN A 73 2.20 -0.41 15.00
N ILE A 74 1.65 -0.49 13.78
CA ILE A 74 1.61 -1.71 12.99
C ILE A 74 2.32 -1.42 11.68
N SER A 75 3.35 -2.22 11.36
CA SER A 75 4.13 -2.08 10.11
C SER A 75 3.91 -3.29 9.22
N ILE A 76 3.58 -3.06 7.95
CA ILE A 76 3.25 -4.09 6.96
C ILE A 76 4.19 -3.94 5.76
N PHE A 77 4.88 -5.02 5.41
CA PHE A 77 5.72 -5.10 4.22
C PHE A 77 4.93 -5.70 3.06
N LEU A 78 4.94 -5.02 1.92
CA LEU A 78 4.34 -5.49 0.68
C LEU A 78 5.46 -5.99 -0.23
N SER A 79 5.48 -7.29 -0.51
CA SER A 79 6.38 -7.88 -1.51
C SER A 79 5.90 -7.55 -2.93
N ALA A 80 6.73 -7.80 -3.95
CA ALA A 80 6.34 -7.58 -5.34
C ALA A 80 5.13 -8.43 -5.80
N PHE A 81 4.75 -9.45 -5.05
CA PHE A 81 3.61 -10.33 -5.37
C PHE A 81 2.31 -9.92 -4.68
N ASP A 82 2.37 -9.01 -3.71
CA ASP A 82 1.21 -8.52 -2.99
C ASP A 82 0.45 -7.47 -3.81
N VAL A 83 -0.79 -7.18 -3.42
CA VAL A 83 -1.58 -6.09 -4.02
C VAL A 83 -1.02 -4.77 -3.53
N HIS A 84 -0.74 -3.86 -4.48
CA HIS A 84 -0.11 -2.58 -4.17
C HIS A 84 -1.08 -1.39 -4.14
N VAL A 85 -2.37 -1.64 -4.33
CA VAL A 85 -3.41 -0.65 -4.07
C VAL A 85 -3.63 -0.57 -2.57
N ASN A 86 -3.47 0.64 -2.02
CA ASN A 86 -3.64 0.88 -0.60
C ASN A 86 -5.04 1.43 -0.31
N ARG A 87 -5.56 1.07 0.86
CA ARG A 87 -6.89 1.45 1.33
C ARG A 87 -6.79 2.21 2.64
N ALA A 88 -7.76 3.07 2.90
CA ALA A 88 -7.87 3.78 4.17
C ALA A 88 -8.09 2.77 5.31
N PRO A 89 -7.19 2.72 6.30
CA PRO A 89 -7.38 1.84 7.44
C PRO A 89 -8.56 2.28 8.30
N TYR A 90 -8.85 3.56 8.29
CA TYR A 90 -9.91 4.21 9.06
C TYR A 90 -10.56 5.30 8.22
N GLY A 91 -11.88 5.40 8.28
CA GLY A 91 -12.62 6.45 7.58
C GLY A 91 -12.80 7.68 8.45
N GLY A 92 -13.07 8.81 7.82
CA GLY A 92 -13.27 10.10 8.45
C GLY A 92 -12.71 11.22 7.61
N ARG A 93 -12.49 12.37 8.24
CA ARG A 93 -11.94 13.56 7.57
C ARG A 93 -10.42 13.51 7.54
N VAL A 94 -9.83 13.71 6.38
CA VAL A 94 -8.39 13.87 6.21
C VAL A 94 -7.97 15.23 6.77
N THR A 95 -7.21 15.24 7.86
CA THR A 95 -6.77 16.48 8.54
C THR A 95 -5.35 16.87 8.16
N ALA A 96 -4.52 15.91 7.73
CA ALA A 96 -3.18 16.21 7.25
C ALA A 96 -2.76 15.25 6.14
N VAL A 97 -2.01 15.77 5.18
CA VAL A 97 -1.28 15.00 4.15
C VAL A 97 0.10 15.63 4.02
N ASP A 98 1.15 14.90 4.35
CA ASP A 98 2.55 15.36 4.26
C ASP A 98 3.33 14.40 3.34
N PHE A 99 3.73 14.91 2.18
CA PHE A 99 4.54 14.17 1.23
C PHE A 99 6.00 14.58 1.36
N ARG A 100 6.87 13.61 1.57
CA ARG A 100 8.31 13.84 1.71
C ARG A 100 9.10 13.06 0.68
N LEU A 101 9.91 13.77 -0.08
CA LEU A 101 10.94 13.16 -0.91
C LEU A 101 12.00 12.51 0.00
N GLY A 102 12.63 11.45 -0.49
CA GLY A 102 13.62 10.73 0.29
C GLY A 102 14.42 9.74 -0.52
N LYS A 103 15.00 8.77 0.18
CA LYS A 103 15.79 7.67 -0.40
C LYS A 103 14.87 6.55 -0.90
N TRP A 104 15.49 5.50 -1.44
CA TRP A 104 14.83 4.26 -1.89
C TRP A 104 15.53 3.04 -1.28
N LEU A 105 15.63 3.00 0.05
CA LEU A 105 16.12 1.84 0.77
C LEU A 105 15.12 0.69 0.67
N ALA A 106 15.57 -0.55 0.87
CA ALA A 106 14.67 -1.68 0.95
C ALA A 106 13.63 -1.48 2.07
N ALA A 107 12.35 -1.61 1.75
CA ALA A 107 11.24 -1.21 2.62
C ALA A 107 11.16 -2.01 3.95
N TYR A 108 11.77 -3.20 3.99
CA TYR A 108 11.88 -4.01 5.22
C TYR A 108 12.92 -3.49 6.21
N LYS A 109 13.79 -2.55 5.82
CA LYS A 109 14.75 -1.93 6.73
C LYS A 109 14.05 -0.90 7.62
N HIS A 110 14.45 -0.85 8.89
CA HIS A 110 13.87 0.11 9.84
C HIS A 110 14.05 1.55 9.37
N GLU A 111 15.24 1.90 8.89
CA GLU A 111 15.57 3.25 8.45
C GLU A 111 14.73 3.71 7.23
N SER A 112 14.15 2.77 6.48
CA SER A 112 13.29 3.12 5.35
C SER A 112 12.08 3.93 5.77
N ALA A 113 11.57 3.70 6.98
CA ALA A 113 10.38 4.36 7.49
C ALA A 113 10.50 5.89 7.61
N HIS A 114 11.71 6.40 7.82
CA HIS A 114 11.95 7.84 7.99
C HIS A 114 12.86 8.44 6.90
N LEU A 115 13.64 7.62 6.18
CA LEU A 115 14.56 8.11 5.14
C LEU A 115 14.01 8.02 3.73
N ASN A 116 13.08 7.11 3.45
CA ASN A 116 12.53 6.92 2.11
C ASN A 116 11.46 7.98 1.76
N GLU A 117 11.24 8.13 0.46
CA GLU A 117 10.08 8.87 -0.04
C GLU A 117 8.81 8.25 0.56
N ARG A 118 7.94 9.10 1.08
CA ARG A 118 6.74 8.68 1.81
C ARG A 118 5.62 9.70 1.73
N SER A 119 4.42 9.23 2.01
CA SER A 119 3.23 10.06 2.24
C SER A 119 2.64 9.71 3.60
N ASP A 120 2.58 10.69 4.48
CA ASP A 120 1.96 10.64 5.80
C ASP A 120 0.55 11.19 5.69
N ILE A 121 -0.45 10.48 6.18
CA ILE A 121 -1.85 10.86 6.12
C ILE A 121 -2.46 10.69 7.50
N THR A 122 -3.17 11.72 7.97
CA THR A 122 -3.91 11.69 9.24
C THR A 122 -5.39 11.81 8.96
N VAL A 123 -6.17 10.94 9.57
CA VAL A 123 -7.63 10.92 9.49
C VAL A 123 -8.21 11.05 10.89
N GLU A 124 -9.23 11.87 11.03
CA GLU A 124 -9.98 12.05 12.26
C GLU A 124 -11.45 11.76 12.05
N ARG A 125 -12.06 11.16 13.05
CA ARG A 125 -13.51 10.91 13.13
C ARG A 125 -13.99 11.13 14.55
N GLU A 126 -15.14 11.74 14.68
CA GLU A 126 -15.83 11.80 15.96
C GLU A 126 -16.66 10.53 16.16
N VAL A 127 -16.44 9.87 17.30
CA VAL A 127 -17.16 8.67 17.72
C VAL A 127 -17.52 8.85 19.20
N ASP A 128 -18.80 8.82 19.52
CA ASP A 128 -19.33 8.98 20.89
C ASP A 128 -18.83 10.26 21.61
N GLY A 129 -18.72 11.36 20.85
CA GLY A 129 -18.25 12.66 21.36
C GLY A 129 -16.73 12.74 21.57
N GLN A 130 -15.98 11.73 21.14
CA GLN A 130 -14.52 11.72 21.20
C GLN A 130 -13.92 11.72 19.80
N VAL A 131 -12.89 12.53 19.60
CA VAL A 131 -12.13 12.51 18.33
C VAL A 131 -11.17 11.33 18.34
N ARG A 132 -11.41 10.39 17.45
CA ARG A 132 -10.49 9.28 17.15
C ARG A 132 -9.59 9.70 16.02
N ARG A 133 -8.29 9.46 16.18
CA ARG A 133 -7.27 9.81 15.18
C ARG A 133 -6.51 8.56 14.79
N VAL A 134 -6.36 8.35 13.47
CA VAL A 134 -5.49 7.32 12.90
C VAL A 134 -4.53 8.00 11.94
N HIS A 135 -3.25 7.73 12.13
CA HIS A 135 -2.20 8.16 11.23
C HIS A 135 -1.68 6.95 10.45
N PHE A 136 -1.47 7.10 9.15
CA PHE A 136 -0.89 6.03 8.34
C PHE A 136 0.08 6.59 7.30
N ARG A 137 1.08 5.79 7.00
CA ARG A 137 2.21 6.19 6.17
C ARG A 137 2.44 5.19 5.05
N GLN A 138 2.50 5.70 3.83
CA GLN A 138 2.92 4.96 2.65
C GLN A 138 4.41 5.19 2.41
N ILE A 139 5.23 4.14 2.35
CA ILE A 139 6.69 4.23 2.25
C ILE A 139 7.13 3.44 1.02
N VAL A 140 7.85 4.07 0.11
CA VAL A 140 8.43 3.39 -1.04
C VAL A 140 9.55 2.43 -0.62
N GLY A 141 9.80 1.44 -1.48
CA GLY A 141 10.96 0.56 -1.34
C GLY A 141 12.01 0.78 -2.42
N LEU A 142 12.95 -0.14 -2.53
CA LEU A 142 14.09 -0.07 -3.44
C LEU A 142 13.68 0.07 -4.92
N MET A 143 12.64 -0.64 -5.34
CA MET A 143 12.13 -0.63 -6.70
C MET A 143 10.94 0.30 -6.89
N ALA A 144 10.21 0.59 -5.83
CA ALA A 144 9.10 1.53 -5.81
C ALA A 144 9.65 2.95 -5.66
N ARG A 145 9.72 3.68 -6.74
CA ARG A 145 10.31 5.03 -6.75
C ARG A 145 9.28 6.15 -6.58
N ARG A 146 8.02 5.84 -6.29
CA ARG A 146 6.98 6.85 -6.13
C ARG A 146 5.78 6.34 -5.33
N VAL A 147 5.34 7.16 -4.38
CA VAL A 147 4.00 7.10 -3.80
C VAL A 147 3.07 7.97 -4.65
N VAL A 148 1.86 7.49 -4.91
CA VAL A 148 0.82 8.26 -5.59
C VAL A 148 -0.37 8.37 -4.65
N PRO A 149 -0.40 9.36 -3.74
CA PRO A 149 -1.57 9.61 -2.90
C PRO A 149 -2.74 10.10 -3.75
N ARG A 150 -3.95 9.71 -3.38
CA ARG A 150 -5.20 10.11 -4.05
C ARG A 150 -6.19 10.75 -3.07
N VAL A 151 -5.66 11.34 -2.01
CA VAL A 151 -6.44 12.05 -1.01
C VAL A 151 -5.80 13.39 -0.71
N SER A 152 -6.61 14.35 -0.34
CA SER A 152 -6.21 15.72 0.01
C SER A 152 -6.78 16.10 1.37
N VAL A 153 -6.16 17.09 2.01
CA VAL A 153 -6.69 17.66 3.26
C VAL A 153 -8.09 18.19 3.03
N GLY A 154 -9.00 17.80 3.91
CA GLY A 154 -10.42 18.15 3.87
C GLY A 154 -11.31 17.09 3.22
N ASP A 155 -10.74 16.07 2.56
CA ASP A 155 -11.52 14.97 2.01
C ASP A 155 -12.20 14.16 3.12
N GLU A 156 -13.43 13.71 2.86
CA GLU A 156 -14.11 12.69 3.65
C GLU A 156 -13.90 11.34 2.99
N ILE A 157 -13.27 10.40 3.69
CA ILE A 157 -12.96 9.07 3.17
C ILE A 157 -13.64 7.98 3.98
N ALA A 158 -14.07 6.92 3.30
CA ALA A 158 -14.62 5.74 3.94
C ALA A 158 -13.51 4.75 4.36
N THR A 159 -13.71 4.01 5.44
CA THR A 159 -12.87 2.87 5.80
C THR A 159 -12.82 1.88 4.63
N GLY A 160 -11.63 1.43 4.24
CA GLY A 160 -11.43 0.55 3.07
C GLY A 160 -11.41 1.26 1.71
N GLN A 161 -11.67 2.57 1.64
CA GLN A 161 -11.57 3.35 0.39
C GLN A 161 -10.14 3.33 -0.16
N ARG A 162 -10.01 3.23 -1.50
CA ARG A 162 -8.71 3.31 -2.17
C ARG A 162 -8.10 4.70 -1.99
N ILE A 163 -6.91 4.77 -1.39
CA ILE A 163 -6.22 6.03 -1.08
C ILE A 163 -4.97 6.28 -1.92
N GLY A 164 -4.57 5.31 -2.71
CA GLY A 164 -3.40 5.43 -3.54
C GLY A 164 -2.80 4.09 -3.90
N LEU A 165 -1.64 4.15 -4.51
CA LEU A 165 -0.88 2.95 -4.82
C LEU A 165 0.62 3.21 -4.66
N MET A 166 1.36 2.19 -4.31
CA MET A 166 2.81 2.13 -4.35
C MET A 166 3.25 1.09 -5.38
N LYS A 167 4.50 1.15 -5.86
CA LYS A 167 5.00 0.23 -6.90
C LYS A 167 6.17 -0.58 -6.36
N PHE A 168 6.16 -1.91 -6.59
CA PHE A 168 7.28 -2.85 -6.42
C PHE A 168 7.99 -2.83 -5.05
N GLY A 169 7.41 -3.49 -4.07
CA GLY A 169 7.99 -3.66 -2.73
C GLY A 169 7.95 -2.36 -1.93
N SER A 170 7.12 -2.31 -0.95
CA SER A 170 6.79 -1.10 -0.21
C SER A 170 6.43 -1.45 1.23
N ARG A 171 6.16 -0.43 2.04
CA ARG A 171 5.76 -0.59 3.43
C ARG A 171 4.61 0.35 3.73
N MET A 172 3.67 -0.13 4.54
CA MET A 172 2.65 0.67 5.20
C MET A 172 2.87 0.64 6.70
N ASP A 173 2.87 1.79 7.33
CA ASP A 173 2.80 1.92 8.78
C ASP A 173 1.45 2.52 9.16
N VAL A 174 0.83 1.97 10.20
CA VAL A 174 -0.42 2.46 10.80
C VAL A 174 -0.16 2.77 12.26
N PHE A 175 -0.64 3.90 12.73
CA PHE A 175 -0.51 4.39 14.10
C PHE A 175 -1.91 4.69 14.65
N VAL A 176 -2.23 4.05 15.76
CA VAL A 176 -3.53 4.11 16.45
C VAL A 176 -3.37 4.44 17.91
#